data_441c30adba38f2f821211af8d6033c0f
#
_entry.id   441c30adba38f2f821211af8d6033c0f
#
_cell.length_a   1.000
_cell.length_b   1.000
_cell.length_c   1.000
_cell.angle_alpha   90.00
_cell.angle_beta   90.00
_cell.angle_gamma   90.00
#
_symmetry.space_group_name_H-M   'P 1'
#
loop_
_entity.id
_entity.type
_entity.pdbx_description
1 polymer ?
#
loop_
_entity_poly.entity_id
_entity_poly.type
_entity_poly.pdbx_seq_one_letter_code
_entity_poly.pdbx_strand_id
1 'polypeptide(L)'
;MGDIFQELNEDIRKDRIKSIWDRYKVLIILSLVLILGGVGLNSIWSRYNLDQMEERSEKYFMAMDLVNEDKLEGLEALRLFSEEEKDSVPQYSLIASFNEAAIRRSKNDFYGALDIYNEIIKENIQGPFKDYASIQSAEILMELKKLNEAKNILSNIIKTNSSFALIGKEYLGYIAIYEKNFNEANKIFYELSENAAVPGSIKNRVNEILATLK
;
A
#
# COMPACT_ATOMS: atom_id res chain seq x y z
N MET A 1 -34.23 48.13 47.65
CA MET A 1 -34.61 48.36 46.23
C MET A 1 -33.85 47.51 45.20
N GLY A 2 -32.79 46.76 45.58
CA GLY A 2 -32.08 45.91 44.67
C GLY A 2 -32.79 44.59 44.32
N ASP A 3 -33.55 44.04 45.24
CA ASP A 3 -34.19 42.71 45.09
C ASP A 3 -35.28 42.66 43.99
N ILE A 4 -36.09 43.68 43.90
CA ILE A 4 -37.21 43.77 42.91
C ILE A 4 -36.66 43.79 41.46
N PHE A 5 -35.50 44.41 41.21
CA PHE A 5 -34.91 44.48 39.88
C PHE A 5 -34.18 43.17 39.52
N GLN A 6 -33.69 42.43 40.50
CA GLN A 6 -33.13 41.09 40.27
C GLN A 6 -34.23 40.07 39.96
N GLU A 7 -35.31 40.08 40.72
CA GLU A 7 -36.48 39.21 40.51
C GLU A 7 -37.13 39.44 39.16
N LEU A 8 -37.29 40.74 38.74
CA LEU A 8 -37.82 41.12 37.43
C LEU A 8 -36.93 40.66 36.27
N ASN A 9 -35.59 40.72 36.43
CA ASN A 9 -34.65 40.26 35.42
C ASN A 9 -34.63 38.72 35.31
N GLU A 10 -34.82 38.00 36.41
CA GLU A 10 -34.93 36.55 36.40
C GLU A 10 -36.22 36.07 35.71
N ASP A 11 -37.32 36.74 35.94
CA ASP A 11 -38.61 36.40 35.31
C ASP A 11 -38.59 36.68 33.79
N ILE A 12 -38.04 37.82 33.39
CA ILE A 12 -37.85 38.13 31.96
C ILE A 12 -36.94 37.11 31.26
N ARG A 13 -35.89 36.62 31.94
CA ARG A 13 -35.03 35.56 31.41
C ARG A 13 -35.76 34.24 31.30
N LYS A 14 -36.54 33.86 32.30
CA LYS A 14 -37.35 32.61 32.30
C LYS A 14 -38.39 32.64 31.18
N ASP A 15 -39.08 33.76 30.97
CA ASP A 15 -40.07 33.89 29.91
C ASP A 15 -39.44 33.87 28.51
N ARG A 16 -38.27 34.48 28.33
CA ARG A 16 -37.52 34.37 27.05
C ARG A 16 -37.08 32.94 26.78
N ILE A 17 -36.53 32.22 27.76
CA ILE A 17 -36.12 30.84 27.61
C ILE A 17 -37.32 29.95 27.28
N LYS A 18 -38.45 30.16 27.97
CA LYS A 18 -39.69 29.43 27.73
C LYS A 18 -40.26 29.68 26.33
N SER A 19 -40.23 30.93 25.85
CA SER A 19 -40.70 31.28 24.50
C SER A 19 -39.82 30.68 23.41
N ILE A 20 -38.49 30.65 23.60
CA ILE A 20 -37.53 29.98 22.68
C ILE A 20 -37.77 28.46 22.69
N TRP A 21 -37.91 27.86 23.87
CA TRP A 21 -38.20 26.44 24.01
C TRP A 21 -39.49 26.04 23.28
N ASP A 22 -40.60 26.76 23.54
CA ASP A 22 -41.88 26.46 22.93
C ASP A 22 -41.87 26.60 21.40
N ARG A 23 -41.03 27.49 20.87
CA ARG A 23 -40.89 27.70 19.42
C ARG A 23 -40.00 26.66 18.76
N TYR A 24 -38.91 26.20 19.42
CA TYR A 24 -37.88 25.40 18.82
C TYR A 24 -37.74 23.96 19.38
N LYS A 25 -38.55 23.59 20.42
CA LYS A 25 -38.47 22.26 21.06
C LYS A 25 -38.51 21.11 20.06
N VAL A 26 -39.34 21.18 19.02
CA VAL A 26 -39.44 20.12 18.01
C VAL A 26 -38.14 20.01 17.19
N LEU A 27 -37.56 21.16 16.80
CA LEU A 27 -36.29 21.19 16.07
C LEU A 27 -35.13 20.70 16.94
N ILE A 28 -35.10 21.11 18.21
CA ILE A 28 -34.07 20.69 19.17
C ILE A 28 -34.15 19.16 19.40
N ILE A 29 -35.35 18.64 19.63
CA ILE A 29 -35.54 17.19 19.82
C ILE A 29 -35.17 16.42 18.55
N LEU A 30 -35.60 16.92 17.38
CA LEU A 30 -35.28 16.28 16.11
C LEU A 30 -33.75 16.24 15.84
N SER A 31 -33.07 17.37 16.10
CA SER A 31 -31.61 17.40 15.94
C SER A 31 -30.91 16.48 16.93
N LEU A 32 -31.38 16.36 18.15
CA LEU A 32 -30.82 15.47 19.15
C LEU A 32 -31.01 14.00 18.77
N VAL A 33 -32.20 13.64 18.23
CA VAL A 33 -32.47 12.29 17.70
C VAL A 33 -31.57 11.96 16.52
N LEU A 34 -31.36 12.93 15.60
CA LEU A 34 -30.46 12.74 14.46
C LEU A 34 -29.01 12.55 14.89
N ILE A 35 -28.53 13.31 15.87
CA ILE A 35 -27.16 13.17 16.39
C ILE A 35 -27.00 11.82 17.09
N LEU A 36 -27.90 11.46 17.99
CA LEU A 36 -27.84 10.19 18.72
C LEU A 36 -27.98 8.99 17.76
N GLY A 37 -28.90 9.08 16.79
CA GLY A 37 -29.07 8.08 15.76
C GLY A 37 -27.82 7.91 14.89
N GLY A 38 -27.23 9.02 14.46
CA GLY A 38 -25.99 9.02 13.66
C GLY A 38 -24.81 8.40 14.42
N VAL A 39 -24.63 8.73 15.70
CA VAL A 39 -23.58 8.15 16.54
C VAL A 39 -23.83 6.66 16.76
N GLY A 40 -25.09 6.25 17.02
CA GLY A 40 -25.45 4.86 17.18
C GLY A 40 -25.18 4.01 15.93
N LEU A 41 -25.61 4.48 14.77
CA LEU A 41 -25.38 3.81 13.49
C LEU A 41 -23.88 3.72 13.15
N ASN A 42 -23.14 4.81 13.37
CA ASN A 42 -21.69 4.80 13.16
C ASN A 42 -20.99 3.81 14.08
N SER A 43 -21.42 3.69 15.34
CA SER A 43 -20.84 2.76 16.30
C SER A 43 -21.09 1.29 15.90
N ILE A 44 -22.31 0.98 15.44
CA ILE A 44 -22.67 -0.38 14.98
C ILE A 44 -21.86 -0.71 13.72
N TRP A 45 -21.79 0.20 12.75
CA TRP A 45 -21.04 0.01 11.52
C TRP A 45 -19.53 -0.14 11.77
N SER A 46 -18.99 0.66 12.67
CA SER A 46 -17.57 0.56 13.09
C SER A 46 -17.25 -0.80 13.72
N ARG A 47 -18.12 -1.32 14.60
CA ARG A 47 -17.96 -2.66 15.19
C ARG A 47 -18.01 -3.75 14.13
N TYR A 48 -19.00 -3.72 13.26
CA TYR A 48 -19.11 -4.67 12.16
C TYR A 48 -17.85 -4.69 11.27
N ASN A 49 -17.31 -3.51 10.92
CA ASN A 49 -16.08 -3.44 10.15
C ASN A 49 -14.86 -3.97 10.92
N LEU A 50 -14.78 -3.73 12.22
CA LEU A 50 -13.70 -4.27 13.06
C LEU A 50 -13.73 -5.80 13.11
N ASP A 51 -14.92 -6.39 13.34
CA ASP A 51 -15.09 -7.84 13.38
C ASP A 51 -14.70 -8.48 12.03
N GLN A 52 -15.06 -7.85 10.91
CA GLN A 52 -14.66 -8.30 9.57
C GLN A 52 -13.14 -8.19 9.35
N MET A 53 -12.51 -7.13 9.84
CA MET A 53 -11.05 -6.97 9.74
C MET A 53 -10.32 -8.00 10.60
N GLU A 54 -10.83 -8.31 11.79
CA GLU A 54 -10.27 -9.32 12.69
C GLU A 54 -10.34 -10.71 12.05
N GLU A 55 -11.50 -11.13 11.51
CA GLU A 55 -11.68 -12.40 10.80
C GLU A 55 -10.72 -12.53 9.61
N ARG A 56 -10.58 -11.48 8.79
CA ARG A 56 -9.65 -11.46 7.65
C ARG A 56 -8.20 -11.56 8.08
N SER A 57 -7.84 -10.83 9.14
CA SER A 57 -6.48 -10.89 9.69
C SER A 57 -6.17 -12.29 10.20
N GLU A 58 -7.10 -12.94 10.90
CA GLU A 58 -6.96 -14.30 11.39
C GLU A 58 -6.73 -15.30 10.24
N LYS A 59 -7.54 -15.24 9.18
CA LYS A 59 -7.35 -16.08 7.99
C LYS A 59 -5.98 -15.88 7.35
N TYR A 60 -5.53 -14.62 7.22
CA TYR A 60 -4.22 -14.31 6.66
C TYR A 60 -3.09 -14.88 7.53
N PHE A 61 -3.14 -14.68 8.85
CA PHE A 61 -2.12 -15.20 9.76
C PHE A 61 -2.12 -16.72 9.81
N MET A 62 -3.28 -17.39 9.78
CA MET A 62 -3.35 -18.84 9.65
C MET A 62 -2.64 -19.36 8.39
N ALA A 63 -2.86 -18.69 7.25
CA ALA A 63 -2.15 -19.04 6.00
C ALA A 63 -0.63 -18.83 6.14
N MET A 64 -0.20 -17.74 6.77
CA MET A 64 1.22 -17.47 7.02
C MET A 64 1.85 -18.47 7.98
N ASP A 65 1.13 -18.91 9.01
CA ASP A 65 1.61 -19.93 9.94
C ASP A 65 1.83 -21.29 9.22
N LEU A 66 0.93 -21.69 8.34
CA LEU A 66 1.10 -22.87 7.49
C LEU A 66 2.35 -22.76 6.59
N VAL A 67 2.63 -21.55 6.06
CA VAL A 67 3.85 -21.29 5.29
C VAL A 67 5.09 -21.41 6.16
N ASN A 68 5.08 -20.84 7.36
CA ASN A 68 6.20 -20.86 8.29
C ASN A 68 6.53 -22.29 8.76
N GLU A 69 5.53 -23.17 8.84
CA GLU A 69 5.69 -24.60 9.12
C GLU A 69 6.12 -25.41 7.88
N ASP A 70 6.44 -24.74 6.75
CA ASP A 70 6.81 -25.32 5.46
C ASP A 70 5.78 -26.31 4.88
N LYS A 71 4.52 -26.09 5.21
CA LYS A 71 3.40 -26.88 4.66
C LYS A 71 3.04 -26.38 3.26
N LEU A 72 2.87 -27.31 2.32
CA LEU A 72 2.45 -26.98 0.94
C LEU A 72 1.10 -26.25 0.91
N GLU A 73 0.24 -26.55 1.87
CA GLU A 73 -1.09 -25.93 2.03
C GLU A 73 -1.00 -24.42 2.32
N GLY A 74 0.11 -23.91 2.87
CA GLY A 74 0.26 -22.50 3.21
C GLY A 74 0.24 -21.58 1.99
N LEU A 75 0.91 -21.96 0.89
CA LEU A 75 0.87 -21.19 -0.35
C LEU A 75 -0.53 -21.20 -0.98
N GLU A 76 -1.22 -22.33 -0.93
CA GLU A 76 -2.58 -22.44 -1.42
C GLU A 76 -3.55 -21.62 -0.57
N ALA A 77 -3.38 -21.62 0.76
CA ALA A 77 -4.18 -20.79 1.66
C ALA A 77 -3.98 -19.28 1.41
N LEU A 78 -2.73 -18.83 1.13
CA LEU A 78 -2.49 -17.43 0.74
C LEU A 78 -3.13 -17.08 -0.59
N ARG A 79 -3.08 -17.99 -1.56
CA ARG A 79 -3.71 -17.80 -2.87
C ARG A 79 -5.22 -17.67 -2.74
N LEU A 80 -5.86 -18.59 -2.02
CA LEU A 80 -7.30 -18.57 -1.77
C LEU A 80 -7.72 -17.30 -1.04
N PHE A 81 -6.97 -16.89 -0.01
CA PHE A 81 -7.22 -15.63 0.68
C PHE A 81 -7.12 -14.42 -0.27
N SER A 82 -6.10 -14.39 -1.14
CA SER A 82 -5.95 -13.34 -2.13
C SER A 82 -7.14 -13.27 -3.08
N GLU A 83 -7.64 -14.42 -3.56
CA GLU A 83 -8.79 -14.51 -4.45
C GLU A 83 -10.09 -14.08 -3.76
N GLU A 84 -10.33 -14.49 -2.51
CA GLU A 84 -11.51 -14.10 -1.72
C GLU A 84 -11.57 -12.59 -1.47
N GLU A 85 -10.42 -11.98 -1.17
CA GLU A 85 -10.36 -10.56 -0.81
C GLU A 85 -10.23 -9.62 -2.02
N LYS A 86 -10.07 -10.14 -3.22
CA LYS A 86 -9.81 -9.36 -4.44
C LYS A 86 -10.83 -8.25 -4.68
N ASP A 87 -12.09 -8.56 -4.52
CA ASP A 87 -13.19 -7.63 -4.75
C ASP A 87 -13.63 -6.90 -3.47
N SER A 88 -13.38 -7.49 -2.30
CA SER A 88 -13.81 -6.98 -1.00
C SER A 88 -12.82 -5.97 -0.43
N VAL A 89 -11.55 -6.35 -0.32
CA VAL A 89 -10.45 -5.52 0.19
C VAL A 89 -9.20 -5.77 -0.66
N PRO A 90 -9.11 -5.13 -1.85
CA PRO A 90 -8.01 -5.35 -2.80
C PRO A 90 -6.60 -5.20 -2.21
N GLN A 91 -6.46 -4.40 -1.14
CA GLN A 91 -5.17 -4.22 -0.46
C GLN A 91 -4.73 -5.50 0.26
N TYR A 92 -5.63 -6.26 0.86
CA TYR A 92 -5.31 -7.53 1.52
C TYR A 92 -4.97 -8.61 0.50
N SER A 93 -5.75 -8.69 -0.59
CA SER A 93 -5.43 -9.54 -1.73
C SER A 93 -4.03 -9.28 -2.25
N LEU A 94 -3.69 -8.00 -2.46
CA LEU A 94 -2.39 -7.58 -2.97
C LEU A 94 -1.23 -7.96 -2.02
N ILE A 95 -1.40 -7.76 -0.71
CA ILE A 95 -0.39 -8.15 0.30
C ILE A 95 -0.17 -9.67 0.27
N ALA A 96 -1.25 -10.45 0.22
CA ALA A 96 -1.16 -11.91 0.15
C ALA A 96 -0.45 -12.37 -1.13
N SER A 97 -0.78 -11.78 -2.28
CA SER A 97 -0.12 -12.07 -3.56
C SER A 97 1.37 -11.73 -3.54
N PHE A 98 1.77 -10.59 -2.98
CA PHE A 98 3.18 -10.24 -2.83
C PHE A 98 3.93 -11.23 -1.93
N ASN A 99 3.32 -11.65 -0.82
CA ASN A 99 3.93 -12.64 0.06
C ASN A 99 4.03 -14.00 -0.61
N GLU A 100 2.99 -14.46 -1.29
CA GLU A 100 3.04 -15.71 -2.06
C GLU A 100 4.18 -15.67 -3.09
N ALA A 101 4.28 -14.61 -3.89
CA ALA A 101 5.33 -14.46 -4.88
C ALA A 101 6.74 -14.45 -4.25
N ALA A 102 6.93 -13.75 -3.13
CA ALA A 102 8.21 -13.71 -2.41
C ALA A 102 8.60 -15.10 -1.87
N ILE A 103 7.64 -15.85 -1.31
CA ILE A 103 7.86 -17.20 -0.80
C ILE A 103 8.19 -18.15 -1.95
N ARG A 104 7.47 -18.11 -3.07
CA ARG A 104 7.77 -18.89 -4.27
C ARG A 104 9.20 -18.62 -4.77
N ARG A 105 9.59 -17.34 -4.86
CA ARG A 105 10.95 -16.95 -5.23
C ARG A 105 11.98 -17.54 -4.27
N SER A 106 11.75 -17.47 -2.95
CA SER A 106 12.67 -18.04 -1.95
C SER A 106 12.83 -19.55 -2.06
N LYS A 107 11.81 -20.25 -2.56
CA LYS A 107 11.80 -21.69 -2.85
C LYS A 107 12.31 -22.01 -4.27
N ASN A 108 12.86 -21.04 -5.02
CA ASN A 108 13.31 -21.13 -6.41
C ASN A 108 12.19 -21.43 -7.43
N ASP A 109 10.92 -21.23 -7.05
CA ASP A 109 9.79 -21.24 -7.98
C ASP A 109 9.69 -19.88 -8.67
N PHE A 110 10.68 -19.56 -9.51
CA PHE A 110 10.78 -18.29 -10.20
C PHE A 110 9.64 -18.03 -11.17
N TYR A 111 9.15 -19.08 -11.84
CA TYR A 111 8.05 -18.95 -12.80
C TYR A 111 6.72 -18.69 -12.09
N GLY A 112 6.44 -19.41 -11.01
CA GLY A 112 5.25 -19.16 -10.20
C GLY A 112 5.24 -17.75 -9.60
N ALA A 113 6.40 -17.26 -9.13
CA ALA A 113 6.52 -15.87 -8.66
C ALA A 113 6.31 -14.86 -9.79
N LEU A 114 6.86 -15.08 -10.98
CA LEU A 114 6.67 -14.22 -12.16
C LEU A 114 5.21 -14.15 -12.59
N ASP A 115 4.49 -15.26 -12.56
CA ASP A 115 3.06 -15.29 -12.95
C ASP A 115 2.25 -14.37 -12.03
N ILE A 116 2.47 -14.44 -10.71
CA ILE A 116 1.79 -13.58 -9.73
C ILE A 116 2.14 -12.10 -9.97
N TYR A 117 3.43 -11.75 -10.11
CA TYR A 117 3.81 -10.36 -10.38
C TYR A 117 3.24 -9.85 -11.70
N ASN A 118 3.18 -10.70 -12.73
CA ASN A 118 2.58 -10.35 -14.02
C ASN A 118 1.07 -10.11 -13.91
N GLU A 119 0.36 -10.83 -13.06
CA GLU A 119 -1.04 -10.57 -12.77
C GLU A 119 -1.21 -9.20 -12.11
N ILE A 120 -0.44 -8.88 -11.07
CA ILE A 120 -0.44 -7.57 -10.41
C ILE A 120 -0.14 -6.44 -11.41
N ILE A 121 0.82 -6.64 -12.32
CA ILE A 121 1.19 -5.64 -13.34
C ILE A 121 0.05 -5.40 -14.34
N LYS A 122 -0.72 -6.43 -14.69
CA LYS A 122 -1.86 -6.33 -15.61
C LYS A 122 -3.08 -5.68 -14.97
N GLU A 123 -3.23 -5.79 -13.66
CA GLU A 123 -4.34 -5.17 -12.94
C GLU A 123 -4.22 -3.63 -12.95
N ASN A 124 -5.39 -2.96 -12.92
CA ASN A 124 -5.44 -1.50 -12.86
C ASN A 124 -5.31 -1.00 -11.39
N ILE A 125 -4.21 -1.38 -10.74
CA ILE A 125 -3.94 -1.01 -9.35
C ILE A 125 -3.37 0.41 -9.30
N GLN A 126 -3.94 1.23 -8.42
CA GLN A 126 -3.44 2.58 -8.15
C GLN A 126 -2.22 2.54 -7.24
N GLY A 127 -1.27 3.45 -7.45
CA GLY A 127 -0.11 3.61 -6.59
C GLY A 127 1.15 2.85 -7.03
N PRO A 128 2.16 2.70 -6.13
CA PRO A 128 3.49 2.21 -6.48
C PRO A 128 3.58 0.68 -6.62
N PHE A 129 2.50 -0.06 -6.35
CA PHE A 129 2.52 -1.52 -6.29
C PHE A 129 2.84 -2.18 -7.62
N LYS A 130 2.29 -1.65 -8.72
CA LYS A 130 2.58 -2.11 -10.07
C LYS A 130 4.07 -1.95 -10.41
N ASP A 131 4.65 -0.82 -10.06
CA ASP A 131 6.06 -0.57 -10.32
C ASP A 131 6.96 -1.45 -9.45
N TYR A 132 6.57 -1.67 -8.18
CA TYR A 132 7.26 -2.61 -7.30
C TYR A 132 7.21 -4.05 -7.86
N ALA A 133 6.03 -4.53 -8.29
CA ALA A 133 5.90 -5.84 -8.93
C ALA A 133 6.77 -5.95 -10.20
N SER A 134 6.86 -4.85 -10.96
CA SER A 134 7.71 -4.79 -12.17
C SER A 134 9.19 -4.88 -11.84
N ILE A 135 9.66 -4.24 -10.75
CA ILE A 135 11.04 -4.39 -10.28
C ILE A 135 11.31 -5.84 -9.85
N GLN A 136 10.42 -6.44 -9.07
CA GLN A 136 10.57 -7.83 -8.63
C GLN A 136 10.59 -8.82 -9.81
N SER A 137 9.73 -8.59 -10.82
CA SER A 137 9.76 -9.37 -12.07
C SER A 137 11.08 -9.22 -12.81
N ALA A 138 11.61 -8.00 -12.92
CA ALA A 138 12.88 -7.75 -13.58
C ALA A 138 14.05 -8.44 -12.85
N GLU A 139 14.06 -8.42 -11.52
CA GLU A 139 15.06 -9.16 -10.72
C GLU A 139 15.04 -10.66 -11.02
N ILE A 140 13.85 -11.29 -11.00
CA ILE A 140 13.70 -12.72 -11.30
C ILE A 140 14.14 -13.02 -12.72
N LEU A 141 13.80 -12.18 -13.69
CA LEU A 141 14.21 -12.33 -15.07
C LEU A 141 15.74 -12.24 -15.23
N MET A 142 16.41 -11.39 -14.45
CA MET A 142 17.87 -11.33 -14.41
C MET A 142 18.46 -12.62 -13.82
N GLU A 143 17.90 -13.18 -12.75
CA GLU A 143 18.29 -14.46 -12.18
C GLU A 143 18.14 -15.61 -13.21
N LEU A 144 17.05 -15.59 -13.98
CA LEU A 144 16.80 -16.52 -15.09
C LEU A 144 17.63 -16.23 -16.37
N LYS A 145 18.50 -15.21 -16.36
CA LYS A 145 19.31 -14.74 -17.49
C LYS A 145 18.49 -14.26 -18.70
N LYS A 146 17.22 -13.91 -18.50
CA LYS A 146 16.32 -13.33 -19.48
C LYS A 146 16.48 -11.81 -19.54
N LEU A 147 17.73 -11.34 -19.80
CA LEU A 147 18.12 -9.94 -19.66
C LEU A 147 17.31 -8.97 -20.56
N ASN A 148 16.94 -9.42 -21.76
CA ASN A 148 16.16 -8.58 -22.69
C ASN A 148 14.74 -8.31 -22.17
N GLU A 149 14.11 -9.32 -21.57
CA GLU A 149 12.79 -9.17 -20.95
C GLU A 149 12.87 -8.21 -19.75
N ALA A 150 13.86 -8.40 -18.88
CA ALA A 150 14.13 -7.50 -17.75
C ALA A 150 14.34 -6.05 -18.21
N LYS A 151 15.17 -5.81 -19.23
CA LYS A 151 15.40 -4.46 -19.82
C LYS A 151 14.10 -3.81 -20.28
N ASN A 152 13.23 -4.55 -20.93
CA ASN A 152 11.95 -4.02 -21.42
C ASN A 152 11.07 -3.53 -20.26
N ILE A 153 10.94 -4.31 -19.19
CA ILE A 153 10.19 -3.94 -18.00
C ILE A 153 10.79 -2.69 -17.34
N LEU A 154 12.10 -2.70 -17.09
CA LEU A 154 12.79 -1.59 -16.43
C LEU A 154 12.72 -0.29 -17.26
N SER A 155 12.84 -0.39 -18.58
CA SER A 155 12.74 0.76 -19.49
C SER A 155 11.35 1.40 -19.43
N ASN A 156 10.30 0.62 -19.23
CA ASN A 156 8.94 1.15 -19.07
C ASN A 156 8.80 1.92 -17.74
N ILE A 157 9.33 1.40 -16.63
CA ILE A 157 9.32 2.08 -15.33
C ILE A 157 10.05 3.43 -15.40
N ILE A 158 11.18 3.49 -16.09
CA ILE A 158 11.98 4.72 -16.22
C ILE A 158 11.26 5.79 -17.03
N LYS A 159 10.47 5.40 -18.03
CA LYS A 159 9.67 6.34 -18.86
C LYS A 159 8.47 6.92 -18.13
N THR A 160 7.93 6.20 -17.17
CA THR A 160 6.89 6.71 -16.30
C THR A 160 7.56 7.53 -15.18
N ASN A 161 7.00 8.64 -14.75
CA ASN A 161 7.57 9.42 -13.63
C ASN A 161 7.40 8.70 -12.29
N SER A 162 7.81 7.44 -12.25
CA SER A 162 7.67 6.51 -11.14
C SER A 162 8.70 6.81 -10.05
N SER A 163 8.30 6.63 -8.79
CA SER A 163 9.23 6.65 -7.65
C SER A 163 10.30 5.53 -7.75
N PHE A 164 10.05 4.49 -8.54
CA PHE A 164 10.97 3.38 -8.79
C PHE A 164 11.88 3.59 -10.02
N ALA A 165 11.75 4.70 -10.74
CA ALA A 165 12.54 4.95 -11.96
C ALA A 165 14.06 4.93 -11.69
N LEU A 166 14.51 5.46 -10.54
CA LEU A 166 15.93 5.45 -10.17
C LEU A 166 16.44 4.04 -9.86
N ILE A 167 15.61 3.22 -9.20
CA ILE A 167 15.89 1.81 -8.96
C ILE A 167 15.94 1.05 -10.31
N GLY A 168 14.96 1.28 -11.17
CA GLY A 168 14.96 0.70 -12.52
C GLY A 168 16.22 1.04 -13.31
N LYS A 169 16.70 2.28 -13.21
CA LYS A 169 17.96 2.72 -13.85
C LYS A 169 19.19 2.03 -13.25
N GLU A 170 19.23 1.84 -11.92
CA GLU A 170 20.28 1.08 -11.25
C GLU A 170 20.34 -0.36 -11.78
N TYR A 171 19.18 -1.05 -11.91
CA TYR A 171 19.13 -2.41 -12.45
C TYR A 171 19.55 -2.48 -13.93
N LEU A 172 19.28 -1.47 -14.76
CA LEU A 172 19.83 -1.42 -16.12
C LEU A 172 21.37 -1.35 -16.11
N GLY A 173 21.96 -0.65 -15.15
CA GLY A 173 23.40 -0.65 -14.94
C GLY A 173 23.94 -2.05 -14.60
N TYR A 174 23.27 -2.79 -13.71
CA TYR A 174 23.64 -4.18 -13.42
C TYR A 174 23.51 -5.08 -14.64
N ILE A 175 22.44 -4.95 -15.44
CA ILE A 175 22.29 -5.72 -16.67
C ILE A 175 23.44 -5.42 -17.64
N ALA A 176 23.87 -4.17 -17.78
CA ALA A 176 25.01 -3.81 -18.61
C ALA A 176 26.30 -4.48 -18.14
N ILE A 177 26.50 -4.64 -16.81
CA ILE A 177 27.63 -5.43 -16.26
C ILE A 177 27.50 -6.91 -16.67
N TYR A 178 26.31 -7.52 -16.50
CA TYR A 178 26.07 -8.91 -16.89
C TYR A 178 26.36 -9.16 -18.37
N GLU A 179 26.06 -8.20 -19.22
CA GLU A 179 26.36 -8.25 -20.67
C GLU A 179 27.81 -7.89 -21.00
N LYS A 180 28.64 -7.59 -20.00
CA LYS A 180 30.02 -7.12 -20.14
C LYS A 180 30.14 -5.80 -20.91
N ASN A 181 29.06 -5.02 -20.97
CA ASN A 181 29.05 -3.68 -21.54
C ASN A 181 29.44 -2.65 -20.46
N PHE A 182 30.71 -2.66 -20.08
CA PHE A 182 31.21 -1.82 -19.00
C PHE A 182 31.15 -0.32 -19.30
N ASN A 183 31.20 0.06 -20.58
CA ASN A 183 31.05 1.48 -20.97
C ASN A 183 29.63 1.98 -20.66
N GLU A 184 28.61 1.22 -20.98
CA GLU A 184 27.22 1.58 -20.69
C GLU A 184 26.95 1.52 -19.19
N ALA A 185 27.48 0.51 -18.48
CA ALA A 185 27.37 0.42 -17.02
C ALA A 185 27.95 1.66 -16.34
N ASN A 186 29.18 2.05 -16.71
CA ASN A 186 29.83 3.26 -16.20
C ASN A 186 28.99 4.51 -16.44
N LYS A 187 28.46 4.68 -17.65
CA LYS A 187 27.61 5.83 -17.98
C LYS A 187 26.39 5.89 -17.08
N ILE A 188 25.65 4.76 -16.94
CA ILE A 188 24.44 4.70 -16.12
C ILE A 188 24.74 5.00 -14.66
N PHE A 189 25.77 4.37 -14.10
CA PHE A 189 26.11 4.56 -12.69
C PHE A 189 26.68 5.96 -12.43
N TYR A 190 27.44 6.53 -13.34
CA TYR A 190 27.91 7.89 -13.23
C TYR A 190 26.74 8.90 -13.22
N GLU A 191 25.78 8.75 -14.13
CA GLU A 191 24.57 9.58 -14.13
C GLU A 191 23.76 9.46 -12.83
N LEU A 192 23.69 8.29 -12.22
CA LEU A 192 23.04 8.10 -10.92
C LEU A 192 23.82 8.76 -9.79
N SER A 193 25.14 8.69 -9.78
CA SER A 193 26.00 9.30 -8.75
C SER A 193 25.89 10.82 -8.72
N GLU A 194 25.82 11.45 -9.89
CA GLU A 194 25.72 12.91 -10.04
C GLU A 194 24.31 13.45 -9.79
N ASN A 195 23.29 12.62 -9.86
CA ASN A 195 21.90 13.06 -9.73
C ASN A 195 21.57 13.38 -8.25
N ALA A 196 21.21 14.64 -7.98
CA ALA A 196 20.85 15.11 -6.65
C ALA A 196 19.60 14.44 -6.07
N ALA A 197 18.67 13.96 -6.92
CA ALA A 197 17.43 13.30 -6.50
C ALA A 197 17.64 11.83 -6.07
N VAL A 198 18.82 11.25 -6.30
CA VAL A 198 19.09 9.84 -5.95
C VAL A 198 19.29 9.72 -4.43
N PRO A 199 18.55 8.79 -3.76
CA PRO A 199 18.74 8.52 -2.34
C PRO A 199 20.19 8.10 -2.00
N GLY A 200 20.65 8.48 -0.81
CA GLY A 200 22.02 8.17 -0.36
C GLY A 200 22.36 6.69 -0.38
N SER A 201 21.40 5.82 -0.07
CA SER A 201 21.58 4.37 -0.14
C SER A 201 21.93 3.86 -1.54
N ILE A 202 21.29 4.40 -2.57
CA ILE A 202 21.59 4.07 -3.98
C ILE A 202 22.96 4.68 -4.36
N LYS A 203 23.21 5.96 -4.01
CA LYS A 203 24.50 6.61 -4.31
C LYS A 203 25.71 5.85 -3.75
N ASN A 204 25.59 5.36 -2.53
CA ASN A 204 26.68 4.59 -1.90
C ASN A 204 26.98 3.33 -2.71
N ARG A 205 25.97 2.52 -3.03
CA ARG A 205 26.16 1.31 -3.86
C ARG A 205 26.73 1.63 -5.24
N VAL A 206 26.21 2.67 -5.89
CA VAL A 206 26.67 3.12 -7.21
C VAL A 206 28.13 3.54 -7.18
N ASN A 207 28.58 4.29 -6.16
CA ASN A 207 29.98 4.71 -6.01
C ASN A 207 30.91 3.52 -5.76
N GLU A 208 30.49 2.53 -4.96
CA GLU A 208 31.23 1.28 -4.77
C GLU A 208 31.43 0.53 -6.10
N ILE A 209 30.38 0.43 -6.91
CA ILE A 209 30.44 -0.22 -8.23
C ILE A 209 31.38 0.55 -9.17
N LEU A 210 31.24 1.88 -9.24
CA LEU A 210 32.11 2.70 -10.07
C LEU A 210 33.57 2.57 -9.70
N ALA A 211 33.92 2.35 -8.44
CA ALA A 211 35.27 2.10 -7.99
C ALA A 211 35.84 0.76 -8.52
N THR A 212 34.97 -0.22 -8.79
CA THR A 212 35.35 -1.56 -9.29
C THR A 212 35.38 -1.68 -10.81
N LEU A 213 34.67 -0.78 -11.51
CA LEU A 213 34.57 -0.76 -12.98
C LEU A 213 35.72 0.00 -13.69
N LYS A 214 36.72 0.44 -12.95
CA LYS A 214 37.88 1.19 -13.47
C LYS A 214 38.88 0.30 -14.15
#